data_75151eb5e13f6713bf44ff3701bd0248
#
_entry.id   75151eb5e13f6713bf44ff3701bd0248
#
_cell.length_a   1.000
_cell.length_b   1.000
_cell.length_c   1.000
_cell.angle_alpha   90.00
_cell.angle_beta   90.00
_cell.angle_gamma   90.00
#
_symmetry.space_group_name_H-M   'P 1'
#
loop_
_entity.id
_entity.type
_entity.pdbx_description
1 polymer ?
#
loop_
_entity_poly.entity_id
_entity_poly.type
_entity_poly.pdbx_seq_one_letter_code
_entity_poly.pdbx_strand_id
1 'polypeptide(L)'
;MRKSVLLSVAAIIGGGVLCSQTVLAADPVRIGLPTSLTGPYVELGAEAKRGAEFAAKEANAKGGVDGRKVELEFTDDEGNPEVGRRAAEKLVRGGYRLLTGSISSAVGLAIAGQVEKWDALYISSINKSDRLTAEACNQRVFRANHSDSMDMALIGPWLKTRPEMEWGIMAADYGWGRDSADAFSAGAAAAGKNVKIKLFAPLGSKDYAPYIQQLKDAKVQGLWVAEAGRDAVNFGVQAKQFKLFDSVFAVSQSFAVPSTIKGMGDLAEGVWGIVNYTSTMNTPGNKAFVAAWVKEYGKEPGNFEAETYVAMKALFAAVEKSHSVEPDAVAKTLADIVFDVPFYGTLKMRPADHQLMMPNYIGRVARVDGELKPVVEIAVEADKAIAPPSPACKM
;
A
#
# COMPACT_ATOMS: atom_id res chain seq x y z
N MET A 1 -88.25 -25.24 41.13
CA MET A 1 -87.04 -25.14 41.97
C MET A 1 -85.83 -25.57 41.09
N ARG A 2 -85.11 -24.61 40.45
CA ARG A 2 -83.83 -24.87 39.78
C ARG A 2 -82.84 -23.80 40.26
N LYS A 3 -81.77 -24.24 40.90
CA LYS A 3 -80.68 -23.38 41.37
C LYS A 3 -79.66 -23.24 40.22
N SER A 4 -79.42 -22.02 39.79
CA SER A 4 -78.39 -21.66 38.87
C SER A 4 -77.08 -21.41 39.65
N VAL A 5 -76.01 -22.13 39.21
CA VAL A 5 -74.65 -21.92 39.73
C VAL A 5 -73.95 -21.04 38.73
N LEU A 6 -73.52 -19.87 39.17
CA LEU A 6 -72.61 -18.97 38.38
C LEU A 6 -71.16 -19.40 38.61
N LEU A 7 -70.48 -19.84 37.55
CA LEU A 7 -69.01 -19.99 37.54
C LEU A 7 -68.36 -18.67 37.14
N SER A 8 -67.59 -18.10 38.03
CA SER A 8 -66.72 -16.95 37.74
C SER A 8 -65.37 -17.46 37.18
N VAL A 9 -65.10 -17.09 35.93
CA VAL A 9 -63.77 -17.34 35.30
C VAL A 9 -62.87 -16.14 35.58
N ALA A 10 -61.83 -16.33 36.41
CA ALA A 10 -60.80 -15.34 36.63
C ALA A 10 -59.77 -15.41 35.49
N ALA A 11 -59.70 -14.41 34.63
CA ALA A 11 -58.66 -14.26 33.61
C ALA A 11 -57.37 -13.71 34.25
N ILE A 12 -56.34 -14.54 34.34
CA ILE A 12 -54.97 -14.13 34.73
C ILE A 12 -54.30 -13.51 33.51
N ILE A 13 -54.18 -12.17 33.46
CA ILE A 13 -53.40 -11.43 32.50
C ILE A 13 -51.92 -11.51 32.94
N GLY A 14 -51.17 -12.46 32.39
CA GLY A 14 -49.72 -12.53 32.54
C GLY A 14 -49.05 -11.39 31.75
N GLY A 15 -48.70 -10.32 32.41
CA GLY A 15 -47.87 -9.25 31.83
C GLY A 15 -46.44 -9.73 31.64
N GLY A 16 -46.13 -10.14 30.39
CA GLY A 16 -44.74 -10.40 29.99
C GLY A 16 -43.97 -9.09 29.94
N VAL A 17 -43.09 -8.88 30.92
CA VAL A 17 -42.09 -7.78 30.88
C VAL A 17 -41.07 -8.16 29.82
N LEU A 18 -41.21 -7.58 28.60
CA LEU A 18 -40.16 -7.58 27.59
C LEU A 18 -39.00 -6.72 28.13
N CYS A 19 -38.01 -7.35 28.76
CA CYS A 19 -36.72 -6.73 29.03
C CYS A 19 -36.05 -6.46 27.63
N SER A 20 -36.24 -5.28 27.12
CA SER A 20 -35.40 -4.74 26.03
C SER A 20 -33.97 -4.65 26.58
N GLN A 21 -33.15 -5.66 26.31
CA GLN A 21 -31.73 -5.55 26.54
C GLN A 21 -31.25 -4.48 25.52
N THR A 22 -30.91 -3.31 26.03
CA THR A 22 -30.10 -2.33 25.30
C THR A 22 -28.74 -2.99 25.04
N VAL A 23 -28.56 -3.57 23.84
CA VAL A 23 -27.25 -3.97 23.39
C VAL A 23 -26.46 -2.67 23.28
N LEU A 24 -25.58 -2.42 24.24
CA LEU A 24 -24.58 -1.37 24.08
C LEU A 24 -23.82 -1.68 22.79
N ALA A 25 -23.91 -0.78 21.82
CA ALA A 25 -23.14 -0.91 20.59
C ALA A 25 -21.65 -1.02 20.98
N ALA A 26 -20.98 -2.07 20.51
CA ALA A 26 -19.56 -2.25 20.75
C ALA A 26 -18.79 -1.03 20.17
N ASP A 27 -17.70 -0.63 20.84
CA ASP A 27 -16.86 0.47 20.35
C ASP A 27 -16.45 0.25 18.90
N PRO A 28 -16.53 1.27 18.04
CA PRO A 28 -16.20 1.15 16.64
C PRO A 28 -14.71 0.83 16.42
N VAL A 29 -14.40 0.16 15.32
CA VAL A 29 -13.02 0.01 14.83
C VAL A 29 -12.61 1.33 14.20
N ARG A 30 -11.85 2.14 14.95
CA ARG A 30 -11.37 3.46 14.50
C ARG A 30 -10.00 3.35 13.86
N ILE A 31 -9.90 3.67 12.57
CA ILE A 31 -8.64 3.62 11.82
C ILE A 31 -8.31 5.01 11.31
N GLY A 32 -7.11 5.48 11.67
CA GLY A 32 -6.57 6.75 11.24
C GLY A 32 -5.64 6.60 10.05
N LEU A 33 -5.78 7.48 9.05
CA LEU A 33 -4.94 7.49 7.85
C LEU A 33 -4.28 8.86 7.67
N PRO A 34 -3.06 9.06 8.20
CA PRO A 34 -2.22 10.13 7.70
C PRO A 34 -1.81 9.80 6.26
N THR A 35 -2.16 10.67 5.30
CA THR A 35 -1.87 10.47 3.88
C THR A 35 -1.75 11.81 3.17
N SER A 36 -1.08 11.84 2.01
CA SER A 36 -0.83 13.08 1.28
C SER A 36 -2.12 13.55 0.57
N LEU A 37 -2.86 14.48 1.19
CA LEU A 37 -4.05 15.11 0.60
C LEU A 37 -3.70 16.36 -0.20
N THR A 38 -2.48 16.88 -0.02
CA THR A 38 -1.86 17.97 -0.79
C THR A 38 -0.42 17.62 -1.17
N GLY A 39 0.27 18.49 -1.93
CA GLY A 39 1.68 18.34 -2.27
C GLY A 39 1.96 17.39 -3.45
N PRO A 40 3.22 16.91 -3.57
CA PRO A 40 3.67 16.11 -4.73
C PRO A 40 2.95 14.77 -4.89
N TYR A 41 2.45 14.20 -3.80
CA TYR A 41 1.83 12.88 -3.74
C TYR A 41 0.29 12.91 -3.63
N VAL A 42 -0.35 14.06 -3.89
CA VAL A 42 -1.81 14.22 -3.71
C VAL A 42 -2.64 13.16 -4.46
N GLU A 43 -2.24 12.80 -5.69
CA GLU A 43 -2.95 11.78 -6.48
C GLU A 43 -2.84 10.39 -5.82
N LEU A 44 -1.66 10.05 -5.31
CA LEU A 44 -1.40 8.77 -4.64
C LEU A 44 -2.11 8.70 -3.28
N GLY A 45 -2.16 9.83 -2.55
CA GLY A 45 -2.91 9.94 -1.30
C GLY A 45 -4.41 9.78 -1.51
N ALA A 46 -4.94 10.32 -2.61
CA ALA A 46 -6.33 10.13 -2.99
C ALA A 46 -6.64 8.66 -3.36
N GLU A 47 -5.68 7.95 -3.99
CA GLU A 47 -5.78 6.51 -4.26
C GLU A 47 -5.81 5.72 -2.93
N ALA A 48 -4.88 5.97 -2.02
CA ALA A 48 -4.85 5.33 -0.70
C ALA A 48 -6.16 5.54 0.08
N LYS A 49 -6.68 6.77 0.06
CA LYS A 49 -7.96 7.10 0.70
C LYS A 49 -9.11 6.25 0.16
N ARG A 50 -9.26 6.15 -1.18
CA ARG A 50 -10.31 5.31 -1.79
C ARG A 50 -10.16 3.83 -1.43
N GLY A 51 -8.93 3.30 -1.35
CA GLY A 51 -8.68 1.92 -0.93
C GLY A 51 -9.22 1.64 0.47
N ALA A 52 -8.95 2.55 1.42
CA ALA A 52 -9.45 2.45 2.78
C ALA A 52 -10.97 2.59 2.86
N GLU A 53 -11.54 3.58 2.16
CA GLU A 53 -13.00 3.83 2.12
C GLU A 53 -13.76 2.63 1.55
N PHE A 54 -13.23 2.01 0.49
CA PHE A 54 -13.84 0.83 -0.11
C PHE A 54 -13.83 -0.37 0.84
N ALA A 55 -12.70 -0.65 1.49
CA ALA A 55 -12.60 -1.73 2.48
C ALA A 55 -13.55 -1.53 3.65
N ALA A 56 -13.62 -0.30 4.20
CA ALA A 56 -14.53 0.04 5.30
C ALA A 56 -16.00 -0.08 4.88
N LYS A 57 -16.36 0.37 3.68
CA LYS A 57 -17.69 0.25 3.12
C LYS A 57 -18.13 -1.22 2.98
N GLU A 58 -17.25 -2.08 2.43
CA GLU A 58 -17.53 -3.52 2.32
C GLU A 58 -17.73 -4.16 3.70
N ALA A 59 -16.89 -3.84 4.67
CA ALA A 59 -16.99 -4.37 6.03
C ALA A 59 -18.29 -3.92 6.69
N ASN A 60 -18.60 -2.63 6.64
CA ASN A 60 -19.82 -2.06 7.23
C ASN A 60 -21.10 -2.61 6.59
N ALA A 61 -21.08 -2.87 5.29
CA ALA A 61 -22.21 -3.49 4.58
C ALA A 61 -22.48 -4.95 5.04
N LYS A 62 -21.48 -5.62 5.62
CA LYS A 62 -21.57 -6.99 6.17
C LYS A 62 -21.80 -7.01 7.68
N GLY A 63 -22.08 -5.86 8.31
CA GLY A 63 -22.31 -5.75 9.75
C GLY A 63 -21.09 -5.30 10.56
N GLY A 64 -20.04 -4.81 9.88
CA GLY A 64 -18.80 -4.33 10.50
C GLY A 64 -17.73 -5.41 10.64
N VAL A 65 -16.75 -5.14 11.46
CA VAL A 65 -15.65 -6.04 11.82
C VAL A 65 -15.84 -6.47 13.26
N ASP A 66 -15.95 -7.75 13.52
CA ASP A 66 -16.33 -8.31 14.85
C ASP A 66 -17.62 -7.66 15.41
N GLY A 67 -18.61 -7.42 14.52
CA GLY A 67 -19.87 -6.74 14.87
C GLY A 67 -19.73 -5.24 15.16
N ARG A 68 -18.56 -4.65 14.95
CA ARG A 68 -18.22 -3.23 15.21
C ARG A 68 -18.18 -2.45 13.91
N LYS A 69 -18.79 -1.26 13.91
CA LYS A 69 -18.70 -0.34 12.76
C LYS A 69 -17.25 0.11 12.55
N VAL A 70 -16.80 0.14 11.31
CA VAL A 70 -15.51 0.74 10.93
C VAL A 70 -15.69 2.24 10.69
N GLU A 71 -14.88 3.05 11.37
CA GLU A 71 -14.82 4.50 11.23
C GLU A 71 -13.42 4.92 10.79
N LEU A 72 -13.35 5.79 9.80
CA LEU A 72 -12.11 6.31 9.22
C LEU A 72 -11.96 7.79 9.50
N GLU A 73 -10.73 8.22 9.79
CA GLU A 73 -10.36 9.62 9.85
C GLU A 73 -9.08 9.86 9.06
N PHE A 74 -9.06 10.91 8.24
CA PHE A 74 -7.95 11.24 7.35
C PHE A 74 -7.30 12.54 7.78
N THR A 75 -5.96 12.58 7.73
CA THR A 75 -5.19 13.82 7.94
C THR A 75 -4.15 13.99 6.86
N ASP A 76 -3.89 15.24 6.46
CA ASP A 76 -2.89 15.56 5.45
C ASP A 76 -1.48 15.50 6.07
N ASP A 77 -0.60 14.71 5.45
CA ASP A 77 0.82 14.60 5.80
C ASP A 77 1.72 15.44 4.90
N GLU A 78 1.17 16.05 3.83
CA GLU A 78 1.87 16.88 2.84
C GLU A 78 3.10 16.21 2.21
N GLY A 79 3.30 14.90 2.42
CA GLY A 79 4.54 14.17 2.10
C GLY A 79 5.74 14.56 2.98
N ASN A 80 5.51 15.29 4.06
CA ASN A 80 6.54 15.83 4.96
C ASN A 80 6.55 15.05 6.29
N PRO A 81 7.72 14.54 6.76
CA PRO A 81 7.80 13.70 7.95
C PRO A 81 7.34 14.39 9.24
N GLU A 82 7.63 15.69 9.42
CA GLU A 82 7.22 16.42 10.62
C GLU A 82 5.72 16.75 10.62
N VAL A 83 5.17 17.10 9.46
CA VAL A 83 3.73 17.30 9.30
C VAL A 83 2.99 15.99 9.53
N GLY A 84 3.45 14.92 8.88
CA GLY A 84 2.84 13.59 9.00
C GLY A 84 2.89 13.04 10.43
N ARG A 85 4.01 13.23 11.15
CA ARG A 85 4.11 12.85 12.56
C ARG A 85 3.06 13.58 13.42
N ARG A 86 2.90 14.91 13.24
CA ARG A 86 1.86 15.68 13.96
C ARG A 86 0.45 15.30 13.55
N ALA A 87 0.23 15.03 12.25
CA ALA A 87 -1.05 14.56 11.72
C ALA A 87 -1.46 13.22 12.34
N ALA A 88 -0.52 12.26 12.42
CA ALA A 88 -0.76 10.97 13.09
C ALA A 88 -0.99 11.12 14.60
N GLU A 89 -0.22 11.96 15.29
CA GLU A 89 -0.44 12.25 16.73
C GLU A 89 -1.83 12.83 16.99
N LYS A 90 -2.33 13.71 16.10
CA LYS A 90 -3.69 14.25 16.19
C LYS A 90 -4.74 13.15 16.07
N LEU A 91 -4.58 12.20 15.14
CA LEU A 91 -5.46 11.03 15.00
C LEU A 91 -5.49 10.20 16.28
N VAL A 92 -4.32 9.86 16.82
CA VAL A 92 -4.21 9.07 18.06
C VAL A 92 -4.90 9.76 19.23
N ARG A 93 -4.69 11.06 19.42
CA ARG A 93 -5.39 11.85 20.44
C ARG A 93 -6.91 11.90 20.24
N GLY A 94 -7.37 11.76 19.01
CA GLY A 94 -8.78 11.61 18.64
C GLY A 94 -9.35 10.21 18.85
N GLY A 95 -8.54 9.25 19.35
CA GLY A 95 -8.97 7.87 19.59
C GLY A 95 -8.76 6.93 18.41
N TYR A 96 -8.09 7.37 17.32
CA TYR A 96 -7.74 6.55 16.16
C TYR A 96 -6.34 5.94 16.37
N ARG A 97 -6.24 4.92 17.21
CA ARG A 97 -4.96 4.31 17.60
C ARG A 97 -4.48 3.19 16.67
N LEU A 98 -5.33 2.72 15.77
CA LEU A 98 -4.95 1.84 14.66
C LEU A 98 -4.68 2.73 13.45
N LEU A 99 -3.42 2.82 13.04
CA LEU A 99 -2.99 3.70 11.96
C LEU A 99 -2.61 2.89 10.72
N THR A 100 -2.95 3.40 9.53
CA THR A 100 -2.43 2.90 8.25
C THR A 100 -2.22 4.07 7.28
N GLY A 101 -1.61 3.83 6.12
CA GLY A 101 -1.42 4.85 5.10
C GLY A 101 0.00 5.37 5.04
N SER A 102 0.11 6.66 4.79
CA SER A 102 1.23 7.47 4.30
C SER A 102 1.83 6.96 2.97
N ILE A 103 2.17 7.91 2.11
CA ILE A 103 2.83 7.63 0.82
C ILE A 103 4.34 7.67 1.00
N SER A 104 4.84 8.73 1.63
CA SER A 104 6.27 8.96 1.86
C SER A 104 6.85 8.01 2.91
N SER A 105 7.90 7.27 2.57
CA SER A 105 8.62 6.43 3.54
C SER A 105 9.22 7.26 4.69
N ALA A 106 9.60 8.53 4.45
CA ALA A 106 10.06 9.41 5.51
C ALA A 106 8.96 9.70 6.54
N VAL A 107 7.71 9.86 6.07
CA VAL A 107 6.53 10.01 6.95
C VAL A 107 6.28 8.72 7.72
N GLY A 108 6.27 7.57 7.04
CA GLY A 108 6.07 6.27 7.67
C GLY A 108 7.08 5.97 8.78
N LEU A 109 8.36 6.26 8.55
CA LEU A 109 9.44 6.11 9.55
C LEU A 109 9.26 7.07 10.72
N ALA A 110 8.83 8.33 10.47
CA ALA A 110 8.57 9.30 11.53
C ALA A 110 7.39 8.89 12.41
N ILE A 111 6.37 8.25 11.85
CA ILE A 111 5.24 7.67 12.60
C ILE A 111 5.70 6.43 13.38
N ALA A 112 6.40 5.49 12.71
CA ALA A 112 6.88 4.24 13.30
C ALA A 112 7.70 4.47 14.58
N GLY A 113 8.53 5.52 14.61
CA GLY A 113 9.32 5.89 15.80
C GLY A 113 8.51 6.46 16.96
N GLN A 114 7.19 6.58 16.87
CA GLN A 114 6.34 7.18 17.91
C GLN A 114 5.22 6.27 18.41
N VAL A 115 4.88 5.20 17.68
CA VAL A 115 3.67 4.39 17.96
C VAL A 115 3.66 3.79 19.36
N GLU A 116 4.80 3.37 19.90
CA GLU A 116 4.89 2.86 21.28
C GLU A 116 4.57 3.94 22.31
N LYS A 117 5.14 5.15 22.12
CA LYS A 117 4.88 6.30 22.99
C LYS A 117 3.43 6.76 22.94
N TRP A 118 2.79 6.61 21.79
CA TRP A 118 1.41 7.04 21.58
C TRP A 118 0.38 5.97 21.95
N ASP A 119 0.82 4.78 22.35
CA ASP A 119 -0.05 3.61 22.52
C ASP A 119 -0.89 3.35 21.28
N ALA A 120 -0.24 3.32 20.12
CA ALA A 120 -0.85 3.12 18.80
C ALA A 120 -0.18 1.96 18.07
N LEU A 121 -0.82 1.50 17.00
CA LEU A 121 -0.28 0.54 16.02
C LEU A 121 -0.20 1.21 14.67
N TYR A 122 0.83 0.92 13.89
CA TYR A 122 0.97 1.39 12.52
C TYR A 122 1.24 0.22 11.57
N ILE A 123 0.37 0.07 10.56
CA ILE A 123 0.59 -0.81 9.42
C ILE A 123 0.78 0.04 8.16
N SER A 124 2.00 0.06 7.65
CA SER A 124 2.30 0.74 6.39
C SER A 124 1.61 0.06 5.23
N SER A 125 0.88 0.81 4.40
CA SER A 125 0.23 0.31 3.20
C SER A 125 1.01 0.58 1.91
N ILE A 126 1.96 1.56 1.90
CA ILE A 126 2.58 2.02 0.65
C ILE A 126 4.10 2.25 0.79
N ASN A 127 4.61 2.52 2.00
CA ASN A 127 6.03 2.85 2.18
C ASN A 127 6.95 1.70 1.81
N LYS A 128 7.92 1.95 0.92
CA LYS A 128 8.82 0.92 0.39
C LYS A 128 10.18 0.83 1.08
N SER A 129 10.60 1.81 1.88
CA SER A 129 11.89 1.76 2.59
C SER A 129 12.02 0.48 3.42
N ASP A 130 13.08 -0.27 3.21
CA ASP A 130 13.38 -1.49 3.97
C ASP A 130 13.56 -1.23 5.47
N ARG A 131 13.98 -0.01 5.84
CA ARG A 131 14.23 0.38 7.23
C ARG A 131 13.01 0.21 8.13
N LEU A 132 11.80 0.24 7.56
CA LEU A 132 10.55 0.10 8.33
C LEU A 132 10.45 -1.28 9.02
N THR A 133 10.94 -2.33 8.35
CA THR A 133 11.00 -3.71 8.86
C THR A 133 12.44 -4.16 9.14
N ALA A 134 13.37 -3.21 9.29
CA ALA A 134 14.75 -3.40 9.70
C ALA A 134 15.04 -2.56 10.97
N GLU A 135 15.73 -1.43 10.89
CA GLU A 135 16.13 -0.63 12.04
C GLU A 135 14.95 0.01 12.81
N ALA A 136 13.85 0.31 12.10
CA ALA A 136 12.64 0.89 12.69
C ALA A 136 11.59 -0.15 13.10
N CYS A 137 11.91 -1.46 12.98
CA CYS A 137 10.98 -2.50 13.40
C CYS A 137 10.73 -2.44 14.91
N ASN A 138 9.50 -2.67 15.30
CA ASN A 138 9.08 -2.86 16.69
C ASN A 138 7.75 -3.63 16.73
N GLN A 139 7.30 -3.99 17.94
CA GLN A 139 6.12 -4.83 18.15
C GLN A 139 4.81 -4.23 17.59
N ARG A 140 4.78 -2.93 17.27
CA ARG A 140 3.58 -2.20 16.83
C ARG A 140 3.69 -1.63 15.43
N VAL A 141 4.75 -1.99 14.69
CA VAL A 141 4.98 -1.57 13.28
C VAL A 141 4.90 -2.76 12.37
N PHE A 142 4.13 -2.62 11.29
CA PHE A 142 3.87 -3.65 10.28
C PHE A 142 3.98 -3.06 8.88
N ARG A 143 4.27 -3.91 7.89
CA ARG A 143 4.19 -3.52 6.48
C ARG A 143 3.29 -4.48 5.70
N ALA A 144 2.28 -3.93 5.03
CA ALA A 144 1.33 -4.66 4.19
C ALA A 144 1.50 -4.39 2.70
N ASN A 145 2.69 -3.95 2.29
CA ASN A 145 3.06 -3.72 0.89
C ASN A 145 4.48 -4.23 0.62
N HIS A 146 4.94 -4.09 -0.62
CA HIS A 146 6.29 -4.47 -1.03
C HIS A 146 7.33 -3.46 -0.57
N SER A 147 8.53 -3.95 -0.22
CA SER A 147 9.70 -3.12 0.05
C SER A 147 10.64 -3.04 -1.15
N ASP A 148 11.63 -2.15 -1.09
CA ASP A 148 12.65 -2.04 -2.13
C ASP A 148 13.46 -3.34 -2.30
N SER A 149 13.80 -4.04 -1.20
CA SER A 149 14.48 -5.34 -1.27
C SER A 149 13.61 -6.45 -1.90
N MET A 150 12.30 -6.41 -1.70
CA MET A 150 11.35 -7.32 -2.36
C MET A 150 11.30 -7.04 -3.87
N ASP A 151 11.27 -5.78 -4.27
CA ASP A 151 11.35 -5.41 -5.67
C ASP A 151 12.69 -5.90 -6.29
N MET A 152 13.79 -5.84 -5.54
CA MET A 152 15.08 -6.35 -6.00
C MET A 152 15.17 -7.87 -6.04
N ALA A 153 14.48 -8.59 -5.16
CA ALA A 153 14.35 -10.04 -5.25
C ALA A 153 13.67 -10.49 -6.55
N LEU A 154 12.75 -9.66 -7.07
CA LEU A 154 12.13 -9.84 -8.38
C LEU A 154 13.03 -9.37 -9.52
N ILE A 155 13.56 -8.14 -9.43
CA ILE A 155 14.36 -7.48 -10.47
C ILE A 155 15.72 -8.16 -10.69
N GLY A 156 16.41 -8.60 -9.63
CA GLY A 156 17.76 -9.16 -9.71
C GLY A 156 17.89 -10.37 -10.65
N PRO A 157 17.06 -11.42 -10.53
CA PRO A 157 17.04 -12.52 -11.49
C PRO A 157 16.71 -12.08 -12.92
N TRP A 158 15.79 -11.16 -13.08
CA TRP A 158 15.41 -10.61 -14.38
C TRP A 158 16.54 -9.79 -15.03
N LEU A 159 17.29 -8.99 -14.26
CA LEU A 159 18.45 -8.26 -14.75
C LEU A 159 19.51 -9.18 -15.38
N LYS A 160 19.68 -10.42 -14.88
CA LYS A 160 20.61 -11.41 -15.49
C LYS A 160 20.23 -11.76 -16.93
N THR A 161 18.96 -11.67 -17.30
CA THR A 161 18.47 -11.98 -18.64
C THR A 161 18.53 -10.77 -19.58
N ARG A 162 18.82 -9.57 -19.06
CA ARG A 162 18.86 -8.34 -19.85
C ARG A 162 20.20 -8.13 -20.53
N PRO A 163 20.21 -7.62 -21.78
CA PRO A 163 21.45 -7.33 -22.51
C PRO A 163 22.18 -6.09 -21.97
N GLU A 164 21.45 -5.15 -21.34
CA GLU A 164 22.03 -3.90 -20.83
C GLU A 164 23.05 -4.20 -19.72
N MET A 165 24.31 -3.76 -19.91
CA MET A 165 25.39 -3.94 -18.94
C MET A 165 25.59 -2.69 -18.07
N GLU A 166 25.43 -1.50 -18.66
CA GLU A 166 25.73 -0.21 -18.05
C GLU A 166 24.44 0.50 -17.65
N TRP A 167 24.22 0.67 -16.35
CA TRP A 167 22.98 1.22 -15.79
C TRP A 167 23.20 2.60 -15.18
N GLY A 168 22.19 3.44 -15.26
CA GLY A 168 22.04 4.65 -14.48
C GLY A 168 20.91 4.50 -13.46
N ILE A 169 20.90 5.40 -12.50
CA ILE A 169 19.82 5.55 -11.53
C ILE A 169 19.36 6.99 -11.53
N MET A 170 18.03 7.19 -11.63
CA MET A 170 17.36 8.46 -11.40
C MET A 170 16.38 8.29 -10.24
N ALA A 171 16.56 9.00 -9.14
CA ALA A 171 15.77 8.78 -7.93
C ALA A 171 15.44 10.10 -7.22
N ALA A 172 14.36 10.10 -6.44
CA ALA A 172 13.98 11.21 -5.59
C ALA A 172 14.98 11.41 -4.44
N ASP A 173 15.34 12.66 -4.15
CA ASP A 173 16.36 13.00 -3.14
C ASP A 173 15.77 12.99 -1.71
N TYR A 174 15.31 11.82 -1.26
CA TYR A 174 14.93 11.56 0.13
C TYR A 174 15.09 10.08 0.47
N GLY A 175 14.75 9.66 1.72
CA GLY A 175 15.03 8.34 2.24
C GLY A 175 14.67 7.19 1.31
N TRP A 176 13.44 7.17 0.76
CA TRP A 176 13.04 6.11 -0.16
C TRP A 176 13.87 6.06 -1.45
N GLY A 177 14.07 7.19 -2.13
CA GLY A 177 14.81 7.19 -3.40
C GLY A 177 16.27 6.77 -3.22
N ARG A 178 16.88 7.12 -2.08
CA ARG A 178 18.24 6.69 -1.72
C ARG A 178 18.29 5.20 -1.37
N ASP A 179 17.35 4.69 -0.57
CA ASP A 179 17.23 3.27 -0.23
C ASP A 179 17.01 2.43 -1.51
N SER A 180 16.13 2.88 -2.41
CA SER A 180 15.89 2.24 -3.70
C SER A 180 17.12 2.22 -4.61
N ALA A 181 17.88 3.33 -4.65
CA ALA A 181 19.11 3.42 -5.43
C ALA A 181 20.19 2.45 -4.92
N ASP A 182 20.29 2.29 -3.61
CA ASP A 182 21.24 1.38 -2.99
C ASP A 182 20.81 -0.08 -3.18
N ALA A 183 19.53 -0.40 -3.00
CA ALA A 183 18.97 -1.73 -3.27
C ALA A 183 19.18 -2.13 -4.74
N PHE A 184 18.88 -1.24 -5.69
CA PHE A 184 19.12 -1.50 -7.11
C PHE A 184 20.61 -1.70 -7.41
N SER A 185 21.49 -0.88 -6.83
CA SER A 185 22.94 -1.01 -7.05
C SER A 185 23.47 -2.36 -6.59
N ALA A 186 23.02 -2.84 -5.42
CA ALA A 186 23.37 -4.16 -4.90
C ALA A 186 22.83 -5.29 -5.79
N GLY A 187 21.55 -5.20 -6.20
CA GLY A 187 20.92 -6.15 -7.10
C GLY A 187 21.57 -6.20 -8.50
N ALA A 188 21.93 -5.06 -9.05
CA ALA A 188 22.63 -4.93 -10.33
C ALA A 188 24.02 -5.57 -10.26
N ALA A 189 24.80 -5.28 -9.21
CA ALA A 189 26.11 -5.89 -9.00
C ALA A 189 26.01 -7.42 -8.87
N ALA A 190 25.04 -7.95 -8.12
CA ALA A 190 24.78 -9.38 -8.00
C ALA A 190 24.32 -10.03 -9.32
N ALA A 191 23.76 -9.24 -10.24
CA ALA A 191 23.39 -9.65 -11.59
C ALA A 191 24.54 -9.49 -12.61
N GLY A 192 25.72 -9.03 -12.19
CA GLY A 192 26.87 -8.76 -13.07
C GLY A 192 26.72 -7.48 -13.91
N LYS A 193 25.88 -6.54 -13.48
CA LYS A 193 25.67 -5.25 -14.14
C LYS A 193 26.43 -4.15 -13.41
N ASN A 194 26.77 -3.07 -14.13
CA ASN A 194 27.51 -1.93 -13.60
C ASN A 194 26.59 -0.68 -13.50
N VAL A 195 26.58 -0.03 -12.34
CA VAL A 195 25.90 1.26 -12.15
C VAL A 195 26.91 2.40 -12.32
N LYS A 196 26.83 3.10 -13.46
CA LYS A 196 27.75 4.17 -13.82
C LYS A 196 27.48 5.50 -13.12
N ILE A 197 26.20 5.81 -12.89
CA ILE A 197 25.80 7.10 -12.36
C ILE A 197 24.54 6.96 -11.51
N LYS A 198 24.52 7.68 -10.40
CA LYS A 198 23.33 7.86 -9.53
C LYS A 198 22.98 9.34 -9.49
N LEU A 199 21.77 9.68 -9.85
CA LEU A 199 21.27 11.06 -9.86
C LEU A 199 20.06 11.15 -8.93
N PHE A 200 20.02 12.25 -8.16
CA PHE A 200 18.95 12.48 -7.20
C PHE A 200 18.33 13.85 -7.46
N ALA A 201 17.01 13.88 -7.70
CA ALA A 201 16.27 15.13 -7.87
C ALA A 201 15.49 15.47 -6.59
N PRO A 202 15.51 16.73 -6.14
CA PRO A 202 14.68 17.19 -5.03
C PRO A 202 13.19 16.88 -5.28
N LEU A 203 12.46 16.52 -4.22
CA LEU A 203 11.04 16.28 -4.28
C LEU A 203 10.28 17.52 -4.81
N GLY A 204 9.40 17.32 -5.78
CA GLY A 204 8.66 18.39 -6.47
C GLY A 204 9.43 19.02 -7.63
N SER A 205 10.48 18.38 -8.13
CA SER A 205 11.25 18.84 -9.29
C SER A 205 10.38 18.97 -10.55
N LYS A 206 10.56 20.08 -11.25
CA LYS A 206 9.82 20.38 -12.50
C LYS A 206 10.68 20.27 -13.74
N ASP A 207 12.00 20.37 -13.59
CA ASP A 207 12.98 20.33 -14.68
C ASP A 207 13.95 19.16 -14.49
N TYR A 208 13.87 18.21 -15.38
CA TYR A 208 14.73 17.03 -15.43
C TYR A 208 15.74 17.06 -16.58
N ALA A 209 15.74 18.12 -17.43
CA ALA A 209 16.64 18.22 -18.56
C ALA A 209 18.14 18.08 -18.18
N PRO A 210 18.63 18.70 -17.09
CA PRO A 210 20.04 18.55 -16.67
C PRO A 210 20.39 17.09 -16.29
N TYR A 211 19.49 16.38 -15.63
CA TYR A 211 19.67 14.97 -15.26
C TYR A 211 19.67 14.07 -16.49
N ILE A 212 18.74 14.30 -17.42
CA ILE A 212 18.63 13.56 -18.69
C ILE A 212 19.91 13.73 -19.49
N GLN A 213 20.49 14.95 -19.56
CA GLN A 213 21.75 15.18 -20.24
C GLN A 213 22.90 14.40 -19.60
N GLN A 214 23.01 14.39 -18.27
CA GLN A 214 24.03 13.61 -17.55
C GLN A 214 23.90 12.10 -17.83
N LEU A 215 22.67 11.54 -17.88
CA LEU A 215 22.44 10.14 -18.23
C LEU A 215 22.91 9.82 -19.65
N LYS A 216 22.67 10.72 -20.63
CA LYS A 216 23.16 10.58 -22.00
C LYS A 216 24.68 10.63 -22.07
N ASP A 217 25.30 11.58 -21.39
CA ASP A 217 26.76 11.75 -21.37
C ASP A 217 27.46 10.54 -20.73
N ALA A 218 26.83 9.93 -19.71
CA ALA A 218 27.29 8.70 -19.08
C ALA A 218 27.13 7.47 -19.98
N LYS A 219 26.41 7.57 -21.10
CA LYS A 219 26.16 6.47 -22.05
C LYS A 219 25.61 5.22 -21.37
N VAL A 220 24.62 5.41 -20.49
CA VAL A 220 23.94 4.29 -19.86
C VAL A 220 23.08 3.55 -20.88
N GLN A 221 22.96 2.23 -20.74
CA GLN A 221 22.13 1.36 -21.59
C GLN A 221 20.78 1.08 -20.92
N GLY A 222 20.79 0.94 -19.60
CA GLY A 222 19.63 0.75 -18.75
C GLY A 222 19.48 1.87 -17.71
N LEU A 223 18.25 2.10 -17.25
CA LEU A 223 17.93 3.11 -16.27
C LEU A 223 16.94 2.54 -15.24
N TRP A 224 17.31 2.61 -13.98
CA TRP A 224 16.41 2.44 -12.85
C TRP A 224 15.83 3.79 -12.44
N VAL A 225 14.50 3.89 -12.34
CA VAL A 225 13.81 5.13 -11.98
C VAL A 225 13.01 4.94 -10.70
N ALA A 226 13.42 5.63 -9.64
CA ALA A 226 12.75 5.68 -8.34
C ALA A 226 12.19 7.10 -8.08
N GLU A 227 11.36 7.56 -8.98
CA GLU A 227 10.54 8.77 -8.88
C GLU A 227 9.07 8.37 -8.71
N ALA A 228 8.25 9.16 -8.00
CA ALA A 228 6.85 8.85 -7.76
C ALA A 228 5.95 10.08 -7.93
N GLY A 229 4.64 9.84 -8.12
CA GLY A 229 3.65 10.89 -8.26
C GLY A 229 3.96 11.84 -9.43
N ARG A 230 3.88 13.14 -9.20
CA ARG A 230 4.14 14.16 -10.23
C ARG A 230 5.58 14.15 -10.72
N ASP A 231 6.53 13.78 -9.88
CA ASP A 231 7.95 13.74 -10.25
C ASP A 231 8.20 12.61 -11.27
N ALA A 232 7.59 11.45 -11.09
CA ALA A 232 7.63 10.36 -12.07
C ALA A 232 7.03 10.77 -13.43
N VAL A 233 5.90 11.48 -13.42
CA VAL A 233 5.27 12.02 -14.64
C VAL A 233 6.21 13.03 -15.31
N ASN A 234 6.73 14.01 -14.58
CA ASN A 234 7.61 15.05 -15.11
C ASN A 234 8.88 14.45 -15.73
N PHE A 235 9.52 13.52 -15.04
CA PHE A 235 10.69 12.83 -15.56
C PHE A 235 10.34 11.99 -16.80
N GLY A 236 9.30 11.16 -16.74
CA GLY A 236 8.91 10.28 -17.85
C GLY A 236 8.56 11.05 -19.12
N VAL A 237 7.78 12.14 -19.00
CA VAL A 237 7.43 13.01 -20.13
C VAL A 237 8.68 13.64 -20.73
N GLN A 238 9.56 14.24 -19.91
CA GLN A 238 10.78 14.90 -20.41
C GLN A 238 11.77 13.88 -20.98
N ALA A 239 11.92 12.70 -20.37
CA ALA A 239 12.77 11.62 -20.90
C ALA A 239 12.35 11.19 -22.30
N LYS A 240 11.04 11.11 -22.59
CA LYS A 240 10.51 10.86 -23.94
C LYS A 240 10.75 12.05 -24.87
N GLN A 241 10.44 13.28 -24.45
CA GLN A 241 10.65 14.49 -25.25
C GLN A 241 12.11 14.68 -25.64
N PHE A 242 13.03 14.43 -24.73
CA PHE A 242 14.47 14.45 -25.00
C PHE A 242 15.02 13.17 -25.61
N LYS A 243 14.15 12.21 -26.00
CA LYS A 243 14.54 10.96 -26.68
C LYS A 243 15.54 10.11 -25.86
N LEU A 244 15.49 10.17 -24.52
CA LEU A 244 16.33 9.32 -23.68
C LEU A 244 15.93 7.84 -23.86
N PHE A 245 14.63 7.56 -23.86
CA PHE A 245 14.09 6.20 -23.97
C PHE A 245 14.16 5.60 -25.38
N ASP A 246 14.65 6.34 -26.39
CA ASP A 246 14.94 5.79 -27.73
C ASP A 246 16.21 4.91 -27.72
N SER A 247 17.12 5.13 -26.76
CA SER A 247 18.40 4.43 -26.63
C SER A 247 18.68 3.83 -25.27
N VAL A 248 17.88 4.16 -24.26
CA VAL A 248 18.02 3.68 -22.87
C VAL A 248 16.78 2.89 -22.49
N PHE A 249 16.99 1.65 -22.11
CA PHE A 249 15.92 0.82 -21.55
C PHE A 249 15.62 1.26 -20.12
N ALA A 250 14.40 1.72 -19.84
CA ALA A 250 14.02 2.20 -18.52
C ALA A 250 13.04 1.26 -17.83
N VAL A 251 13.27 1.03 -16.55
CA VAL A 251 12.34 0.37 -15.64
C VAL A 251 12.16 1.20 -14.37
N SER A 252 10.94 1.33 -13.91
CA SER A 252 10.58 2.22 -12.80
C SER A 252 9.74 1.52 -11.76
N GLN A 253 9.82 1.99 -10.54
CA GLN A 253 8.86 1.62 -9.49
C GLN A 253 7.47 2.23 -9.70
N SER A 254 7.34 3.29 -10.50
CA SER A 254 6.09 4.06 -10.60
C SER A 254 5.56 4.28 -12.02
N PHE A 255 6.27 3.88 -13.08
CA PHE A 255 5.76 4.12 -14.45
C PHE A 255 4.51 3.29 -14.78
N ALA A 256 4.37 2.12 -14.16
CA ALA A 256 3.21 1.25 -14.35
C ALA A 256 2.05 1.57 -13.38
N VAL A 257 2.10 2.69 -12.68
CA VAL A 257 1.01 3.16 -11.80
C VAL A 257 -0.04 3.90 -12.63
N PRO A 258 -1.35 3.62 -12.47
CA PRO A 258 -2.40 4.23 -13.29
C PRO A 258 -2.40 5.77 -13.31
N SER A 259 -2.14 6.44 -12.19
CA SER A 259 -2.03 7.91 -12.15
C SER A 259 -0.83 8.43 -12.94
N THR A 260 0.30 7.73 -12.91
CA THR A 260 1.48 8.07 -13.73
C THR A 260 1.21 7.84 -15.21
N ILE A 261 0.60 6.71 -15.58
CA ILE A 261 0.18 6.41 -16.96
C ILE A 261 -0.74 7.52 -17.48
N LYS A 262 -1.75 7.91 -16.70
CA LYS A 262 -2.66 9.01 -17.04
C LYS A 262 -1.92 10.33 -17.24
N GLY A 263 -0.96 10.64 -16.37
CA GLY A 263 -0.17 11.87 -16.45
C GLY A 263 0.78 11.91 -17.67
N MET A 264 1.34 10.76 -18.06
CA MET A 264 2.19 10.64 -19.25
C MET A 264 1.41 10.52 -20.56
N GLY A 265 0.11 10.11 -20.50
CA GLY A 265 -0.70 9.85 -21.67
C GLY A 265 -0.08 8.78 -22.58
N ASP A 266 -0.17 8.96 -23.92
CA ASP A 266 0.37 8.00 -24.88
C ASP A 266 1.89 7.76 -24.74
N LEU A 267 2.61 8.68 -24.11
CA LEU A 267 4.05 8.51 -23.84
C LEU A 267 4.35 7.36 -22.87
N ALA A 268 3.35 6.90 -22.11
CA ALA A 268 3.51 5.77 -21.20
C ALA A 268 3.54 4.42 -21.92
N GLU A 269 3.11 4.32 -23.19
CA GLU A 269 3.08 3.05 -23.90
C GLU A 269 4.47 2.42 -24.01
N GLY A 270 4.57 1.15 -23.62
CA GLY A 270 5.82 0.37 -23.69
C GLY A 270 6.79 0.61 -22.51
N VAL A 271 6.52 1.52 -21.57
CA VAL A 271 7.38 1.68 -20.38
C VAL A 271 7.25 0.46 -19.46
N TRP A 272 8.35 0.09 -18.81
CA TRP A 272 8.41 -1.02 -17.87
C TRP A 272 8.37 -0.54 -16.43
N GLY A 273 7.82 -1.37 -15.56
CA GLY A 273 7.76 -1.04 -14.14
C GLY A 273 7.47 -2.23 -13.24
N ILE A 274 7.62 -2.00 -11.95
CA ILE A 274 7.07 -2.84 -10.91
C ILE A 274 5.54 -2.70 -10.96
N VAL A 275 4.85 -3.83 -10.89
CA VAL A 275 3.39 -3.90 -10.92
C VAL A 275 2.96 -4.62 -9.66
N ASN A 276 2.81 -3.90 -8.55
CA ASN A 276 2.38 -4.51 -7.31
C ASN A 276 0.92 -5.02 -7.41
N TYR A 277 0.08 -4.31 -8.15
CA TYR A 277 -1.28 -4.73 -8.49
C TYR A 277 -1.70 -4.14 -9.85
N THR A 278 -2.56 -4.86 -10.58
CA THR A 278 -3.23 -4.33 -11.77
C THR A 278 -4.63 -4.95 -11.93
N SER A 279 -5.55 -4.13 -12.44
CA SER A 279 -6.91 -4.57 -12.82
C SER A 279 -6.91 -5.67 -13.89
N THR A 280 -5.83 -5.78 -14.68
CA THR A 280 -5.67 -6.77 -15.75
C THR A 280 -5.31 -8.18 -15.25
N MET A 281 -5.08 -8.39 -13.94
CA MET A 281 -4.82 -9.72 -13.37
C MET A 281 -5.98 -10.68 -13.64
N ASN A 282 -5.70 -11.78 -14.34
CA ASN A 282 -6.71 -12.70 -14.82
C ASN A 282 -7.06 -13.79 -13.77
N THR A 283 -7.55 -13.39 -12.60
CA THR A 283 -8.10 -14.31 -11.59
C THR A 283 -9.58 -14.01 -11.36
N PRO A 284 -10.40 -15.03 -11.00
CA PRO A 284 -11.82 -14.81 -10.69
C PRO A 284 -12.03 -13.78 -9.57
N GLY A 285 -11.20 -13.82 -8.52
CA GLY A 285 -11.26 -12.90 -7.40
C GLY A 285 -10.95 -11.46 -7.81
N ASN A 286 -9.93 -11.25 -8.66
CA ASN A 286 -9.62 -9.92 -9.17
C ASN A 286 -10.76 -9.37 -10.04
N LYS A 287 -11.33 -10.18 -10.93
CA LYS A 287 -12.48 -9.76 -11.75
C LYS A 287 -13.66 -9.30 -10.91
N ALA A 288 -13.96 -10.04 -9.83
CA ALA A 288 -15.04 -9.66 -8.91
C ALA A 288 -14.72 -8.36 -8.15
N PHE A 289 -13.47 -8.20 -7.69
CA PHE A 289 -13.00 -6.99 -7.02
C PHE A 289 -13.09 -5.77 -7.95
N VAL A 290 -12.57 -5.88 -9.17
CA VAL A 290 -12.63 -4.81 -10.19
C VAL A 290 -14.08 -4.43 -10.51
N ALA A 291 -14.97 -5.43 -10.70
CA ALA A 291 -16.38 -5.14 -10.98
C ALA A 291 -17.07 -4.39 -9.83
N ALA A 292 -16.81 -4.77 -8.57
CA ALA A 292 -17.33 -4.09 -7.40
C ALA A 292 -16.76 -2.67 -7.26
N TRP A 293 -15.48 -2.50 -7.54
CA TRP A 293 -14.79 -1.20 -7.53
C TRP A 293 -15.33 -0.25 -8.61
N VAL A 294 -15.46 -0.73 -9.85
CA VAL A 294 -16.01 0.07 -10.97
C VAL A 294 -17.45 0.50 -10.68
N LYS A 295 -18.25 -0.39 -10.08
CA LYS A 295 -19.61 -0.02 -9.64
C LYS A 295 -19.62 1.14 -8.65
N GLU A 296 -18.62 1.23 -7.79
CA GLU A 296 -18.52 2.27 -6.75
C GLU A 296 -17.93 3.57 -7.28
N TYR A 297 -16.83 3.49 -8.05
CA TYR A 297 -16.04 4.66 -8.42
C TYR A 297 -16.06 5.02 -9.90
N GLY A 298 -16.70 4.21 -10.76
CA GLY A 298 -16.79 4.44 -12.21
C GLY A 298 -15.46 4.30 -12.96
N LYS A 299 -14.43 3.74 -12.30
CA LYS A 299 -13.09 3.51 -12.86
C LYS A 299 -12.47 2.25 -12.24
N GLU A 300 -11.48 1.67 -12.90
CA GLU A 300 -10.73 0.52 -12.35
C GLU A 300 -9.82 0.92 -11.18
N PRO A 301 -9.53 0.00 -10.24
CA PRO A 301 -8.62 0.24 -9.13
C PRO A 301 -7.16 0.22 -9.58
N GLY A 302 -6.34 1.06 -8.94
CA GLY A 302 -4.89 1.07 -9.08
C GLY A 302 -4.17 0.33 -7.94
N ASN A 303 -2.83 0.29 -8.02
CA ASN A 303 -2.04 -0.43 -7.03
C ASN A 303 -2.11 0.18 -5.61
N PHE A 304 -2.09 1.51 -5.45
CA PHE A 304 -2.17 2.13 -4.12
C PHE A 304 -3.54 1.98 -3.47
N GLU A 305 -4.60 1.91 -4.29
CA GLU A 305 -5.94 1.54 -3.86
C GLU A 305 -5.97 0.10 -3.35
N ALA A 306 -5.38 -0.84 -4.11
CA ALA A 306 -5.29 -2.25 -3.74
C ALA A 306 -4.37 -2.49 -2.53
N GLU A 307 -3.21 -1.86 -2.45
CA GLU A 307 -2.27 -1.98 -1.33
C GLU A 307 -2.91 -1.48 -0.02
N THR A 308 -3.61 -0.34 -0.05
CA THR A 308 -4.30 0.17 1.13
C THR A 308 -5.49 -0.73 1.50
N TYR A 309 -6.22 -1.26 0.54
CA TYR A 309 -7.25 -2.26 0.79
C TYR A 309 -6.67 -3.50 1.49
N VAL A 310 -5.49 -4.00 1.08
CA VAL A 310 -4.80 -5.13 1.73
C VAL A 310 -4.47 -4.80 3.19
N ALA A 311 -3.91 -3.62 3.47
CA ALA A 311 -3.59 -3.19 4.84
C ALA A 311 -4.85 -3.13 5.72
N MET A 312 -5.95 -2.60 5.20
CA MET A 312 -7.25 -2.60 5.89
C MET A 312 -7.74 -4.01 6.16
N LYS A 313 -7.65 -4.93 5.19
CA LYS A 313 -8.05 -6.34 5.37
C LYS A 313 -7.21 -7.05 6.42
N ALA A 314 -5.91 -6.76 6.50
CA ALA A 314 -5.04 -7.29 7.56
C ALA A 314 -5.48 -6.81 8.95
N LEU A 315 -5.76 -5.50 9.11
CA LEU A 315 -6.29 -4.94 10.37
C LEU A 315 -7.64 -5.56 10.73
N PHE A 316 -8.55 -5.70 9.78
CA PHE A 316 -9.86 -6.30 10.03
C PHE A 316 -9.73 -7.74 10.51
N ALA A 317 -8.93 -8.56 9.84
CA ALA A 317 -8.69 -9.94 10.23
C ALA A 317 -8.06 -10.04 11.64
N ALA A 318 -7.16 -9.11 11.98
CA ALA A 318 -6.55 -9.08 13.31
C ALA A 318 -7.56 -8.67 14.41
N VAL A 319 -8.44 -7.69 14.14
CA VAL A 319 -9.52 -7.30 15.06
C VAL A 319 -10.52 -8.44 15.26
N GLU A 320 -10.95 -9.10 14.17
CA GLU A 320 -11.86 -10.25 14.21
C GLU A 320 -11.26 -11.40 15.04
N LYS A 321 -9.99 -11.74 14.82
CA LYS A 321 -9.31 -12.85 15.51
C LYS A 321 -8.99 -12.54 16.98
N SER A 322 -8.67 -11.28 17.30
CA SER A 322 -8.36 -10.85 18.68
C SER A 322 -9.60 -10.48 19.50
N HIS A 323 -10.74 -10.27 18.87
CA HIS A 323 -11.95 -9.68 19.46
C HIS A 323 -11.69 -8.35 20.17
N SER A 324 -10.70 -7.58 19.71
CA SER A 324 -10.22 -6.36 20.37
C SER A 324 -9.92 -5.26 19.34
N VAL A 325 -10.03 -4.00 19.80
CA VAL A 325 -9.55 -2.80 19.09
C VAL A 325 -8.33 -2.18 19.79
N GLU A 326 -7.85 -2.80 20.88
CA GLU A 326 -6.68 -2.33 21.60
C GLU A 326 -5.39 -2.64 20.83
N PRO A 327 -4.49 -1.66 20.64
CA PRO A 327 -3.30 -1.80 19.81
C PRO A 327 -2.43 -3.02 20.12
N ASP A 328 -2.21 -3.34 21.41
CA ASP A 328 -1.40 -4.50 21.82
C ASP A 328 -2.03 -5.83 21.41
N ALA A 329 -3.32 -5.99 21.61
CA ALA A 329 -4.04 -7.22 21.27
C ALA A 329 -4.08 -7.41 19.73
N VAL A 330 -4.33 -6.31 18.99
CA VAL A 330 -4.33 -6.32 17.52
C VAL A 330 -2.92 -6.60 17.00
N ALA A 331 -1.88 -5.94 17.52
CA ALA A 331 -0.49 -6.15 17.11
C ALA A 331 -0.04 -7.59 17.32
N LYS A 332 -0.30 -8.16 18.50
CA LYS A 332 0.04 -9.56 18.80
C LYS A 332 -0.61 -10.54 17.81
N THR A 333 -1.86 -10.26 17.45
CA THR A 333 -2.61 -11.10 16.49
C THR A 333 -2.14 -10.88 15.06
N LEU A 334 -1.83 -9.63 14.71
CA LEU A 334 -1.37 -9.25 13.36
C LEU A 334 0.01 -9.85 13.04
N ALA A 335 0.87 -10.09 14.03
CA ALA A 335 2.23 -10.58 13.84
C ALA A 335 2.32 -11.93 13.09
N ASP A 336 1.31 -12.80 13.21
CA ASP A 336 1.26 -14.10 12.50
C ASP A 336 -0.05 -14.30 11.70
N ILE A 337 -0.76 -13.20 11.41
CA ILE A 337 -2.09 -13.27 10.77
C ILE A 337 -2.01 -13.93 9.40
N VAL A 338 -3.00 -14.77 9.11
CA VAL A 338 -3.29 -15.31 7.78
C VAL A 338 -4.69 -14.86 7.40
N PHE A 339 -4.84 -14.27 6.21
CA PHE A 339 -6.11 -13.75 5.72
C PHE A 339 -6.17 -13.76 4.20
N ASP A 340 -7.38 -13.66 3.66
CA ASP A 340 -7.61 -13.69 2.21
C ASP A 340 -7.90 -12.31 1.66
N VAL A 341 -7.36 -12.04 0.46
CA VAL A 341 -7.74 -10.91 -0.37
C VAL A 341 -8.16 -11.38 -1.77
N PRO A 342 -9.12 -10.71 -2.43
CA PRO A 342 -9.72 -11.22 -3.66
C PRO A 342 -8.72 -11.47 -4.79
N PHE A 343 -7.70 -10.63 -4.93
CA PHE A 343 -6.79 -10.64 -6.07
C PHE A 343 -5.47 -11.40 -5.83
N TYR A 344 -5.05 -11.57 -4.57
CA TYR A 344 -3.83 -12.31 -4.22
C TYR A 344 -4.11 -13.68 -3.59
N GLY A 345 -5.35 -13.95 -3.16
CA GLY A 345 -5.67 -15.14 -2.35
C GLY A 345 -5.19 -14.99 -0.92
N THR A 346 -4.68 -16.07 -0.35
CA THR A 346 -4.24 -16.14 1.06
C THR A 346 -2.87 -15.48 1.24
N LEU A 347 -2.81 -14.49 2.14
CA LEU A 347 -1.60 -13.80 2.55
C LEU A 347 -1.26 -14.11 4.01
N LYS A 348 0.03 -14.00 4.35
CA LYS A 348 0.54 -14.27 5.69
C LYS A 348 1.50 -13.18 6.14
N MET A 349 1.34 -12.68 7.36
CA MET A 349 2.33 -11.83 8.02
C MET A 349 3.51 -12.67 8.52
N ARG A 350 4.74 -12.21 8.31
CA ARG A 350 5.95 -12.86 8.80
C ARG A 350 6.27 -12.35 10.21
N PRO A 351 6.28 -13.24 11.25
CA PRO A 351 6.47 -12.79 12.63
C PRO A 351 7.83 -12.17 12.92
N ALA A 352 8.85 -12.55 12.15
CA ALA A 352 10.24 -12.17 12.41
C ALA A 352 10.53 -10.67 12.20
N ASP A 353 9.73 -9.98 11.39
CA ASP A 353 9.93 -8.56 11.04
C ASP A 353 8.64 -7.84 10.65
N HIS A 354 7.49 -8.47 10.85
CA HIS A 354 6.17 -7.93 10.53
C HIS A 354 5.99 -7.51 9.06
N GLN A 355 6.66 -8.22 8.14
CA GLN A 355 6.49 -8.05 6.70
C GLN A 355 5.38 -8.98 6.18
N LEU A 356 4.39 -8.43 5.49
CA LEU A 356 3.38 -9.23 4.79
C LEU A 356 4.02 -9.95 3.60
N MET A 357 3.81 -11.26 3.53
CA MET A 357 4.27 -12.12 2.45
C MET A 357 3.29 -12.05 1.28
N MET A 358 3.71 -11.51 0.13
CA MET A 358 2.84 -11.28 -1.01
C MET A 358 3.59 -11.47 -2.34
N PRO A 359 2.91 -11.90 -3.42
CA PRO A 359 3.53 -12.04 -4.75
C PRO A 359 3.93 -10.67 -5.29
N ASN A 360 4.95 -10.63 -6.17
CA ASN A 360 5.40 -9.40 -6.81
C ASN A 360 5.56 -9.59 -8.33
N TYR A 361 5.40 -8.52 -9.11
CA TYR A 361 5.32 -8.59 -10.57
C TYR A 361 6.16 -7.50 -11.24
N ILE A 362 6.74 -7.84 -12.41
CA ILE A 362 7.23 -6.87 -13.38
C ILE A 362 6.28 -6.87 -14.56
N GLY A 363 6.01 -5.71 -15.09
CA GLY A 363 5.17 -5.56 -16.25
C GLY A 363 5.53 -4.37 -17.11
N ARG A 364 4.72 -4.15 -18.11
CA ARG A 364 4.82 -3.00 -18.99
C ARG A 364 3.44 -2.37 -19.21
N VAL A 365 3.44 -1.14 -19.61
CA VAL A 365 2.21 -0.45 -20.03
C VAL A 365 1.89 -0.84 -21.46
N ALA A 366 0.69 -1.35 -21.68
CA ALA A 366 0.20 -1.76 -23.01
C ALA A 366 -1.26 -1.35 -23.18
N ARG A 367 -1.72 -1.33 -24.44
CA ARG A 367 -3.14 -1.12 -24.73
C ARG A 367 -3.93 -2.39 -24.49
N VAL A 368 -4.91 -2.29 -23.60
CA VAL A 368 -5.90 -3.33 -23.31
C VAL A 368 -7.28 -2.69 -23.51
N ASP A 369 -8.07 -3.23 -24.41
CA ASP A 369 -9.40 -2.69 -24.79
C ASP A 369 -9.36 -1.19 -25.16
N GLY A 370 -8.27 -0.75 -25.83
CA GLY A 370 -8.05 0.62 -26.27
C GLY A 370 -7.46 1.57 -25.23
N GLU A 371 -7.36 1.17 -23.96
CA GLU A 371 -6.79 1.96 -22.86
C GLU A 371 -5.38 1.50 -22.50
N LEU A 372 -4.54 2.43 -22.06
CA LEU A 372 -3.21 2.10 -21.53
C LEU A 372 -3.33 1.58 -20.09
N LYS A 373 -2.90 0.33 -19.89
CA LYS A 373 -2.96 -0.36 -18.60
C LYS A 373 -1.64 -1.09 -18.30
N PRO A 374 -1.28 -1.27 -17.03
CA PRO A 374 -0.16 -2.15 -16.67
C PRO A 374 -0.56 -3.60 -16.95
N VAL A 375 0.33 -4.34 -17.61
CA VAL A 375 0.18 -5.76 -17.91
C VAL A 375 1.34 -6.52 -17.28
N VAL A 376 1.03 -7.57 -16.54
CA VAL A 376 2.03 -8.43 -15.91
C VAL A 376 2.76 -9.24 -16.98
N GLU A 377 4.08 -9.17 -16.99
CA GLU A 377 4.96 -9.97 -17.86
C GLU A 377 5.70 -11.06 -17.07
N ILE A 378 6.06 -10.77 -15.82
CA ILE A 378 6.75 -11.71 -14.92
C ILE A 378 6.08 -11.66 -13.56
N ALA A 379 5.79 -12.84 -13.02
CA ALA A 379 5.26 -13.03 -11.68
C ALA A 379 6.24 -13.84 -10.82
N VAL A 380 6.41 -13.44 -9.58
CA VAL A 380 7.18 -14.17 -8.57
C VAL A 380 6.31 -14.37 -7.33
N GLU A 381 6.16 -15.62 -6.94
CA GLU A 381 5.38 -16.00 -5.76
C GLU A 381 5.98 -15.44 -4.46
N ALA A 382 5.15 -15.26 -3.45
CA ALA A 382 5.49 -14.59 -2.20
C ALA A 382 6.74 -15.16 -1.50
N ASP A 383 6.91 -16.48 -1.49
CA ASP A 383 8.06 -17.17 -0.86
C ASP A 383 9.40 -16.88 -1.56
N LYS A 384 9.37 -16.51 -2.83
CA LYS A 384 10.55 -16.17 -3.66
C LYS A 384 10.74 -14.67 -3.84
N ALA A 385 9.67 -13.89 -3.67
CA ALA A 385 9.69 -12.44 -3.83
C ALA A 385 10.25 -11.71 -2.60
N ILE A 386 10.49 -12.39 -1.48
CA ILE A 386 10.78 -11.76 -0.21
C ILE A 386 12.16 -12.18 0.30
N ALA A 387 13.03 -11.18 0.48
CA ALA A 387 14.31 -11.36 1.13
C ALA A 387 14.15 -11.90 2.58
N PRO A 388 15.14 -12.62 3.14
CA PRO A 388 15.13 -12.96 4.55
C PRO A 388 14.93 -11.74 5.46
N PRO A 389 14.41 -11.91 6.70
CA PRO A 389 14.32 -10.82 7.66
C PRO A 389 15.66 -10.13 7.86
N SER A 390 15.66 -8.81 7.97
CA SER A 390 16.89 -8.05 8.23
C SER A 390 17.44 -8.37 9.63
N PRO A 391 18.74 -8.64 9.77
CA PRO A 391 19.36 -8.81 11.09
C PRO A 391 19.35 -7.52 11.94
N ALA A 392 19.03 -6.38 11.33
CA ALA A 392 18.86 -5.11 12.02
C ALA A 392 17.51 -5.02 12.76
N CYS A 393 16.51 -5.84 12.40
CA CYS A 393 15.25 -5.94 13.13
C CYS A 393 15.49 -6.72 14.43
N LYS A 394 15.25 -6.06 15.57
CA LYS A 394 15.42 -6.62 16.91
C LYS A 394 14.12 -6.37 17.70
N MET A 395 13.12 -7.23 17.51
CA MET A 395 11.87 -7.23 18.27
C MET A 395 11.92 -8.20 19.43
#